data_2a038df38e0e8c6ae787be457415dd37
#
_entry.id   2a038df38e0e8c6ae787be457415dd37
#
_cell.length_a   1.000
_cell.length_b   1.000
_cell.length_c   1.000
_cell.angle_alpha   90.00
_cell.angle_beta   90.00
_cell.angle_gamma   90.00
#
_symmetry.space_group_name_H-M   'P 1'
#
loop_
_entity.id
_entity.type
_entity.pdbx_description
1 polymer ?
#
loop_
_entity_poly.entity_id
_entity_poly.type
_entity_poly.pdbx_seq_one_letter_code
_entity_poly.pdbx_strand_id
1 'polypeptide(L)'
;MHVTLDRAGFAALAARPYADVLVIGGGINGIATFRDLAMQGVDVALVERGDFAGGASAASSHMIHGGIRYLENGEFRLVHEAVTERNMLLRTAPHYVRPLQTTIPIFSTFSGVLSAPLRFLRHGTGRPHERGAVLIKIGLVIYDSFSRGGGRVPRHAFHGRRASLRMLPRLNPDVKYTATYWDASLRDPERLALDVLRDGVAAGRDATGTTLASTAASAAPDQVVGATATAAPSAAVDRAGRSARAANYTSAVGVDGGRVVLRDGDTGEEVRFAASVVVNATGPWTDLTNAALHEPTRYMGGTKGSHIVLDDPALLAATGGRELFFEHRDGRIVLIYPLRGRVLVGTTDIEHDMAEPIVCTEAEVDYFLDLIGHVLPDVPVDRDRIVYRYSGVRPLPGHGDLAPGFVSRDYRIEQTRLPGDAVLLSLVGGKWTTFRASAEHLADRALAALAVPRRRTTRSVPIGGGRGFPTTERARQQWTADHGTVVGVARAGELLARYGTVAADVIAAIAADPDDRMLAAAPGYSTGELRHLARTEAVQHLDDMLLRRTGLAFTGMAGPEAAREVAAAVAPVMGWDGAACETEVARALAAVHAADPVTAP
;
A
#
# COMPACT_ATOMS: atom_id res chain seq x y z
N MET A 1 1.32 4.41 23.90
CA MET A 1 1.24 2.93 23.89
C MET A 1 0.65 2.50 22.56
N HIS A 2 1.40 1.74 21.77
CA HIS A 2 0.91 1.26 20.48
C HIS A 2 -0.20 0.22 20.65
N VAL A 3 -1.23 0.30 19.80
CA VAL A 3 -2.30 -0.67 19.78
C VAL A 3 -1.82 -1.94 19.08
N THR A 4 -2.00 -3.07 19.73
CA THR A 4 -1.74 -4.40 19.16
C THR A 4 -2.85 -4.77 18.19
N LEU A 5 -2.48 -5.24 17.01
CA LEU A 5 -3.36 -5.99 16.11
C LEU A 5 -3.41 -7.43 16.60
N ASP A 6 -4.60 -7.92 16.91
CA ASP A 6 -4.80 -9.24 17.51
C ASP A 6 -4.78 -10.33 16.43
N ARG A 7 -4.11 -11.45 16.70
CA ARG A 7 -4.18 -12.67 15.90
C ARG A 7 -5.55 -13.35 15.97
N ALA A 8 -6.26 -13.21 17.09
CA ALA A 8 -7.60 -13.76 17.28
C ALA A 8 -8.70 -12.92 16.60
N GLY A 9 -8.39 -12.28 15.46
CA GLY A 9 -9.32 -11.41 14.75
C GLY A 9 -10.63 -12.09 14.38
N PHE A 10 -10.59 -13.33 13.82
CA PHE A 10 -11.79 -14.09 13.48
C PHE A 10 -12.62 -14.41 14.73
N ALA A 11 -12.00 -14.90 15.80
CA ALA A 11 -12.70 -15.20 17.05
C ALA A 11 -13.40 -13.95 17.63
N ALA A 12 -12.79 -12.77 17.53
CA ALA A 12 -13.41 -11.50 17.93
C ALA A 12 -14.61 -11.12 17.06
N LEU A 13 -14.60 -11.47 15.75
CA LEU A 13 -15.75 -11.31 14.87
C LEU A 13 -16.84 -12.32 15.15
N ALA A 14 -16.49 -13.59 15.42
CA ALA A 14 -17.43 -14.65 15.76
C ALA A 14 -18.14 -14.41 17.10
N ALA A 15 -17.41 -13.89 18.11
CA ALA A 15 -17.99 -13.53 19.41
C ALA A 15 -19.00 -12.37 19.32
N ARG A 16 -18.83 -11.45 18.34
CA ARG A 16 -19.78 -10.36 18.06
C ARG A 16 -20.01 -10.25 16.55
N PRO A 17 -20.94 -11.07 15.97
CA PRO A 17 -21.08 -11.22 14.53
C PRO A 17 -21.94 -10.11 13.89
N TYR A 18 -21.66 -8.87 14.22
CA TYR A 18 -22.30 -7.68 13.64
C TYR A 18 -21.39 -6.45 13.73
N ALA A 19 -21.60 -5.51 12.81
CA ALA A 19 -21.07 -4.15 12.83
C ALA A 19 -21.99 -3.21 12.02
N ASP A 20 -21.84 -1.89 12.14
CA ASP A 20 -22.53 -0.93 11.26
C ASP A 20 -22.00 -1.09 9.81
N VAL A 21 -20.68 -1.26 9.67
CA VAL A 21 -20.01 -1.43 8.39
C VAL A 21 -19.07 -2.64 8.42
N LEU A 22 -19.19 -3.51 7.40
CA LEU A 22 -18.21 -4.55 7.08
C LEU A 22 -17.38 -4.13 5.88
N VAL A 23 -16.07 -4.01 6.04
CA VAL A 23 -15.11 -3.77 4.95
C VAL A 23 -14.49 -5.10 4.55
N ILE A 24 -14.60 -5.48 3.27
CA ILE A 24 -14.00 -6.68 2.69
C ILE A 24 -12.80 -6.25 1.85
N GLY A 25 -11.62 -6.76 2.18
CA GLY A 25 -10.34 -6.45 1.54
C GLY A 25 -9.41 -5.62 2.41
N GLY A 26 -8.33 -6.24 2.87
CA GLY A 26 -7.26 -5.66 3.71
C GLY A 26 -6.12 -5.03 2.91
N GLY A 27 -6.38 -4.59 1.66
CA GLY A 27 -5.48 -3.73 0.91
C GLY A 27 -5.54 -2.28 1.40
N ILE A 28 -4.65 -1.42 0.90
CA ILE A 28 -4.51 -0.03 1.40
C ILE A 28 -5.81 0.79 1.36
N ASN A 29 -6.68 0.60 0.35
CA ASN A 29 -7.94 1.32 0.26
C ASN A 29 -8.96 0.86 1.32
N GLY A 30 -9.08 -0.46 1.53
CA GLY A 30 -9.96 -1.02 2.57
C GLY A 30 -9.49 -0.64 3.97
N ILE A 31 -8.20 -0.79 4.25
CA ILE A 31 -7.57 -0.38 5.52
C ILE A 31 -7.80 1.11 5.81
N ALA A 32 -7.63 1.97 4.80
CA ALA A 32 -7.83 3.41 4.98
C ALA A 32 -9.31 3.77 5.18
N THR A 33 -10.24 3.06 4.52
CA THR A 33 -11.69 3.22 4.73
C THR A 33 -12.09 2.78 6.14
N PHE A 34 -11.56 1.64 6.59
CA PHE A 34 -11.71 1.18 7.97
C PHE A 34 -11.24 2.22 8.99
N ARG A 35 -10.02 2.78 8.80
CA ARG A 35 -9.49 3.85 9.66
C ARG A 35 -10.40 5.08 9.68
N ASP A 36 -10.85 5.53 8.51
CA ASP A 36 -11.71 6.71 8.41
C ASP A 36 -13.03 6.50 9.16
N LEU A 37 -13.72 5.38 8.92
CA LEU A 37 -14.97 5.01 9.61
C LEU A 37 -14.79 4.90 11.13
N ALA A 38 -13.72 4.25 11.59
CA ALA A 38 -13.39 4.17 13.01
C ALA A 38 -13.21 5.56 13.63
N MET A 39 -12.55 6.50 12.94
CA MET A 39 -12.39 7.89 13.38
C MET A 39 -13.70 8.67 13.42
N GLN A 40 -14.74 8.25 12.70
CA GLN A 40 -16.10 8.81 12.82
C GLN A 40 -16.89 8.22 14.00
N GLY A 41 -16.34 7.21 14.68
CA GLY A 41 -17.01 6.48 15.78
C GLY A 41 -18.07 5.51 15.25
N VAL A 42 -17.93 4.99 14.05
CA VAL A 42 -18.73 3.90 13.47
C VAL A 42 -18.21 2.56 13.98
N ASP A 43 -19.11 1.63 14.30
CA ASP A 43 -18.74 0.24 14.56
C ASP A 43 -18.36 -0.42 13.23
N VAL A 44 -17.09 -0.74 13.05
CA VAL A 44 -16.55 -1.21 11.78
C VAL A 44 -15.75 -2.50 11.96
N ALA A 45 -16.01 -3.46 11.07
CA ALA A 45 -15.22 -4.67 10.93
C ALA A 45 -14.49 -4.68 9.57
N LEU A 46 -13.26 -5.19 9.54
CA LEU A 46 -12.49 -5.40 8.32
C LEU A 46 -12.05 -6.87 8.25
N VAL A 47 -12.23 -7.49 7.09
CA VAL A 47 -11.78 -8.86 6.81
C VAL A 47 -10.88 -8.90 5.58
N GLU A 48 -9.84 -9.74 5.65
CA GLU A 48 -8.90 -10.01 4.56
C GLU A 48 -8.68 -11.52 4.43
N ARG A 49 -8.81 -12.06 3.22
CA ARG A 49 -8.69 -13.50 2.95
C ARG A 49 -7.29 -14.07 3.17
N GLY A 50 -6.27 -13.26 2.98
CA GLY A 50 -4.87 -13.57 3.26
C GLY A 50 -4.34 -12.68 4.37
N ASP A 51 -3.05 -12.37 4.33
CA ASP A 51 -2.51 -11.38 5.24
C ASP A 51 -2.78 -9.94 4.76
N PHE A 52 -2.82 -9.00 5.70
CA PHE A 52 -3.02 -7.57 5.42
C PHE A 52 -1.98 -7.01 4.45
N ALA A 53 -2.40 -6.05 3.64
CA ALA A 53 -1.59 -5.37 2.63
C ALA A 53 -1.01 -6.28 1.54
N GLY A 54 -1.57 -7.47 1.33
CA GLY A 54 -1.24 -8.35 0.21
C GLY A 54 -1.70 -7.83 -1.15
N GLY A 55 -1.66 -8.66 -2.17
CA GLY A 55 -2.15 -8.37 -3.51
C GLY A 55 -1.52 -7.13 -4.15
N ALA A 56 -2.33 -6.28 -4.78
CA ALA A 56 -1.87 -5.06 -5.45
C ALA A 56 -1.20 -4.04 -4.51
N SER A 57 -1.44 -4.12 -3.21
CA SER A 57 -0.84 -3.21 -2.22
C SER A 57 0.63 -3.55 -1.96
N ALA A 58 1.00 -4.82 -1.91
CA ALA A 58 2.39 -5.27 -1.85
C ALA A 58 3.10 -5.13 -3.20
N ALA A 59 2.40 -5.48 -4.30
CA ALA A 59 2.99 -5.49 -5.65
C ALA A 59 3.00 -4.11 -6.32
N SER A 60 3.46 -3.10 -5.60
CA SER A 60 3.54 -1.72 -6.09
C SER A 60 4.93 -1.38 -6.65
N SER A 61 5.03 -0.32 -7.45
CA SER A 61 6.33 0.23 -7.89
C SER A 61 7.02 1.06 -6.80
N HIS A 62 6.60 0.99 -5.54
CA HIS A 62 7.14 1.75 -4.42
C HIS A 62 7.20 3.27 -4.64
N MET A 63 6.25 3.81 -5.38
CA MET A 63 6.16 5.24 -5.70
C MET A 63 4.84 5.85 -5.25
N ILE A 64 4.92 7.06 -4.75
CA ILE A 64 3.80 7.98 -4.57
C ILE A 64 4.00 9.11 -5.57
N HIS A 65 3.44 8.93 -6.77
CA HIS A 65 3.64 9.85 -7.88
C HIS A 65 2.42 10.74 -8.12
N GLY A 66 2.66 12.00 -8.52
CA GLY A 66 1.60 12.94 -8.87
C GLY A 66 0.98 12.71 -10.25
N GLY A 67 1.48 11.72 -11.02
CA GLY A 67 0.85 11.29 -12.27
C GLY A 67 1.04 12.26 -13.44
N ILE A 68 2.24 12.78 -13.65
CA ILE A 68 2.57 13.69 -14.78
C ILE A 68 2.04 13.17 -16.11
N ARG A 69 2.01 11.85 -16.31
CA ARG A 69 1.50 11.20 -17.52
C ARG A 69 0.00 11.45 -17.76
N TYR A 70 -0.79 11.64 -16.70
CA TYR A 70 -2.24 11.86 -16.82
C TYR A 70 -2.58 13.27 -17.37
N LEU A 71 -1.61 14.20 -17.35
CA LEU A 71 -1.77 15.49 -18.02
C LEU A 71 -1.96 15.34 -19.53
N GLU A 72 -1.37 14.32 -20.15
CA GLU A 72 -1.51 14.04 -21.57
C GLU A 72 -2.92 13.58 -21.95
N ASN A 73 -3.60 12.93 -20.99
CA ASN A 73 -4.99 12.47 -21.15
C ASN A 73 -6.01 13.55 -20.72
N GLY A 74 -5.55 14.75 -20.32
CA GLY A 74 -6.42 15.82 -19.83
C GLY A 74 -6.99 15.61 -18.43
N GLU A 75 -6.50 14.63 -17.66
CA GLU A 75 -6.98 14.28 -16.33
C GLU A 75 -6.42 15.25 -15.24
N PHE A 76 -6.58 16.56 -15.43
CA PHE A 76 -6.01 17.59 -14.54
C PHE A 76 -6.48 17.46 -13.08
N ARG A 77 -7.76 17.09 -12.88
CA ARG A 77 -8.31 16.86 -11.54
C ARG A 77 -7.56 15.76 -10.81
N LEU A 78 -7.31 14.63 -11.50
CA LEU A 78 -6.60 13.49 -10.95
C LEU A 78 -5.15 13.82 -10.60
N VAL A 79 -4.47 14.61 -11.44
CA VAL A 79 -3.10 15.07 -11.17
C VAL A 79 -3.06 16.00 -9.96
N HIS A 80 -3.99 16.96 -9.88
CA HIS A 80 -4.07 17.88 -8.73
C HIS A 80 -4.33 17.11 -7.41
N GLU A 81 -5.25 16.14 -7.41
CA GLU A 81 -5.53 15.28 -6.27
C GLU A 81 -4.28 14.46 -5.89
N ALA A 82 -3.65 13.79 -6.86
CA ALA A 82 -2.47 12.97 -6.63
C ALA A 82 -1.29 13.78 -6.06
N VAL A 83 -1.01 14.97 -6.58
CA VAL A 83 0.03 15.87 -6.05
C VAL A 83 -0.31 16.32 -4.63
N THR A 84 -1.57 16.63 -4.36
CA THR A 84 -2.03 17.02 -3.01
C THR A 84 -1.84 15.90 -2.01
N GLU A 85 -2.28 14.68 -2.34
CA GLU A 85 -2.13 13.50 -1.48
C GLU A 85 -0.66 13.12 -1.26
N ARG A 86 0.18 13.15 -2.32
CA ARG A 86 1.63 12.96 -2.20
C ARG A 86 2.25 13.95 -1.20
N ASN A 87 1.92 15.23 -1.32
CA ASN A 87 2.44 16.27 -0.44
C ASN A 87 1.96 16.10 1.01
N MET A 88 0.77 15.55 1.22
CA MET A 88 0.29 15.18 2.56
C MET A 88 1.09 13.99 3.12
N LEU A 89 1.30 12.93 2.35
CA LEU A 89 2.04 11.74 2.79
C LEU A 89 3.50 12.06 3.16
N LEU A 90 4.17 12.94 2.42
CA LEU A 90 5.50 13.47 2.80
C LEU A 90 5.52 14.13 4.18
N ARG A 91 4.38 14.56 4.71
CA ARG A 91 4.26 15.18 6.04
C ARG A 91 3.74 14.23 7.10
N THR A 92 2.79 13.37 6.72
CA THR A 92 2.07 12.50 7.66
C THR A 92 2.76 11.15 7.89
N ALA A 93 3.60 10.71 6.95
CA ALA A 93 4.37 9.47 7.01
C ALA A 93 5.83 9.63 6.54
N PRO A 94 6.61 10.60 7.09
CA PRO A 94 7.94 10.97 6.54
C PRO A 94 9.01 9.90 6.68
N HIS A 95 8.82 8.88 7.51
CA HIS A 95 9.69 7.71 7.64
C HIS A 95 9.51 6.73 6.49
N TYR A 96 8.29 6.60 5.93
CA TYR A 96 7.99 5.75 4.79
C TYR A 96 8.03 6.49 3.45
N VAL A 97 7.54 7.75 3.41
CA VAL A 97 7.39 8.51 2.18
C VAL A 97 8.42 9.62 2.14
N ARG A 98 9.35 9.55 1.17
CA ARG A 98 10.48 10.47 1.02
C ARG A 98 10.51 11.09 -0.37
N PRO A 99 11.01 12.33 -0.52
CA PRO A 99 11.23 12.91 -1.85
C PRO A 99 12.08 11.99 -2.73
N LEU A 100 11.63 11.74 -3.95
CA LEU A 100 12.33 10.93 -4.95
C LEU A 100 12.70 11.81 -6.15
N GLN A 101 13.98 11.90 -6.42
CA GLN A 101 14.48 12.58 -7.61
C GLN A 101 14.28 11.65 -8.82
N THR A 102 13.44 12.06 -9.76
CA THR A 102 13.10 11.31 -10.96
C THR A 102 13.67 11.99 -12.19
N THR A 103 14.42 11.27 -13.00
CA THR A 103 15.04 11.77 -14.22
C THR A 103 14.48 11.05 -15.44
N ILE A 104 14.00 11.82 -16.41
CA ILE A 104 13.50 11.34 -17.70
C ILE A 104 14.60 11.54 -18.75
N PRO A 105 15.25 10.45 -19.25
CA PRO A 105 16.09 10.52 -20.44
C PRO A 105 15.22 10.76 -21.68
N ILE A 106 15.62 11.67 -22.56
CA ILE A 106 14.86 12.11 -23.72
C ILE A 106 15.71 11.98 -24.96
N PHE A 107 15.26 11.15 -25.91
CA PHE A 107 15.98 10.84 -27.14
C PHE A 107 15.49 11.65 -28.35
N SER A 108 14.33 12.30 -28.27
CA SER A 108 13.74 13.11 -29.33
C SER A 108 13.43 14.53 -28.89
N THR A 109 13.53 15.52 -29.81
CA THR A 109 13.22 16.94 -29.48
C THR A 109 11.74 17.27 -29.71
N PHE A 110 11.16 16.84 -30.84
CA PHE A 110 9.84 17.29 -31.30
C PHE A 110 8.81 16.17 -31.44
N SER A 111 9.17 14.92 -31.10
CA SER A 111 8.24 13.80 -31.21
C SER A 111 6.97 14.05 -30.37
N GLY A 112 5.81 13.76 -30.92
CA GLY A 112 4.52 13.91 -30.24
C GLY A 112 3.93 15.33 -30.21
N VAL A 113 4.67 16.39 -30.56
CA VAL A 113 4.19 17.79 -30.46
C VAL A 113 3.01 18.06 -31.39
N LEU A 114 3.03 17.53 -32.61
CA LEU A 114 1.95 17.74 -33.58
C LEU A 114 0.71 16.85 -33.29
N SER A 115 0.90 15.72 -32.65
CA SER A 115 -0.19 14.78 -32.35
C SER A 115 -0.87 15.04 -31.00
N ALA A 116 -0.21 15.73 -30.07
CA ALA A 116 -0.74 16.00 -28.73
C ALA A 116 -2.02 16.88 -28.75
N PRO A 117 -2.11 18.00 -29.49
CA PRO A 117 -3.34 18.80 -29.58
C PRO A 117 -4.50 18.04 -30.22
N LEU A 118 -4.21 17.25 -31.26
CA LEU A 118 -5.23 16.43 -31.96
C LEU A 118 -5.75 15.27 -31.09
N ARG A 119 -4.89 14.67 -30.25
CA ARG A 119 -5.28 13.63 -29.27
C ARG A 119 -6.12 14.22 -28.15
N PHE A 120 -5.73 15.40 -27.63
CA PHE A 120 -6.49 16.14 -26.63
C PHE A 120 -7.93 16.43 -27.09
N LEU A 121 -8.11 16.78 -28.37
CA LEU A 121 -9.43 17.10 -28.95
C LEU A 121 -10.23 15.87 -29.38
N ARG A 122 -9.61 14.74 -29.69
CA ARG A 122 -10.28 13.59 -30.33
C ARG A 122 -10.38 12.34 -29.46
N HIS A 123 -9.81 12.27 -28.25
CA HIS A 123 -9.73 11.03 -27.43
C HIS A 123 -9.22 9.82 -28.26
N GLY A 124 -8.23 10.05 -29.13
CA GLY A 124 -7.87 9.11 -30.19
C GLY A 124 -6.96 7.97 -29.74
N THR A 125 -7.14 6.79 -30.37
CA THR A 125 -6.52 5.49 -30.08
C THR A 125 -5.14 5.24 -30.71
N GLY A 126 -4.36 6.28 -31.05
CA GLY A 126 -3.03 6.12 -31.63
C GLY A 126 -1.96 5.69 -30.64
N ARG A 127 -1.09 4.71 -31.00
CA ARG A 127 0.09 4.33 -30.19
C ARG A 127 1.01 5.54 -29.97
N PRO A 128 1.48 5.80 -28.75
CA PRO A 128 2.46 6.86 -28.49
C PRO A 128 3.80 6.48 -29.15
N HIS A 129 4.35 7.39 -29.95
CA HIS A 129 5.76 7.35 -30.32
C HIS A 129 6.50 8.29 -29.37
N GLU A 130 7.76 8.02 -29.07
CA GLU A 130 8.68 8.75 -28.19
C GLU A 130 8.30 10.20 -27.89
N ARG A 131 8.12 10.55 -26.62
CA ARG A 131 7.75 11.89 -26.20
C ARG A 131 8.93 12.85 -26.33
N GLY A 132 8.76 13.90 -27.14
CA GLY A 132 9.79 14.90 -27.34
C GLY A 132 9.98 15.86 -26.17
N ALA A 133 11.16 16.47 -26.10
CA ALA A 133 11.59 17.39 -25.05
C ALA A 133 10.60 18.54 -24.78
N VAL A 134 9.97 19.08 -25.83
CA VAL A 134 9.04 20.21 -25.72
C VAL A 134 7.77 19.80 -24.95
N LEU A 135 7.20 18.64 -25.29
CA LEU A 135 5.99 18.13 -24.62
C LEU A 135 6.23 17.83 -23.15
N ILE A 136 7.36 17.17 -22.84
CA ILE A 136 7.76 16.86 -21.47
C ILE A 136 7.97 18.16 -20.67
N LYS A 137 8.62 19.19 -21.26
CA LYS A 137 8.85 20.46 -20.58
C LYS A 137 7.55 21.18 -20.24
N ILE A 138 6.59 21.22 -21.16
CA ILE A 138 5.26 21.80 -20.91
C ILE A 138 4.56 21.06 -19.77
N GLY A 139 4.55 19.73 -19.80
CA GLY A 139 3.97 18.88 -18.75
C GLY A 139 4.58 19.17 -17.37
N LEU A 140 5.92 19.30 -17.29
CA LEU A 140 6.62 19.61 -16.03
C LEU A 140 6.34 21.02 -15.50
N VAL A 141 6.17 22.03 -16.36
CA VAL A 141 5.76 23.38 -15.94
C VAL A 141 4.36 23.36 -15.30
N ILE A 142 3.42 22.64 -15.92
CA ILE A 142 2.05 22.46 -15.37
C ILE A 142 2.12 21.69 -14.04
N TYR A 143 2.90 20.61 -14.00
CA TYR A 143 3.10 19.79 -12.79
C TYR A 143 3.66 20.60 -11.62
N ASP A 144 4.68 21.43 -11.86
CA ASP A 144 5.23 22.33 -10.84
C ASP A 144 4.20 23.35 -10.34
N SER A 145 3.27 23.79 -11.20
CA SER A 145 2.23 24.73 -10.79
C SER A 145 1.28 24.12 -9.75
N PHE A 146 0.95 22.83 -9.87
CA PHE A 146 0.16 22.09 -8.88
C PHE A 146 0.96 21.80 -7.60
N SER A 147 2.28 21.64 -7.69
CA SER A 147 3.15 21.35 -6.56
C SER A 147 3.42 22.56 -5.63
N ARG A 148 3.12 23.79 -6.07
CA ARG A 148 3.42 25.04 -5.35
C ARG A 148 2.80 25.13 -3.94
N GLY A 149 1.65 24.53 -3.72
CA GLY A 149 0.97 24.53 -2.41
C GLY A 149 1.62 23.64 -1.33
N GLY A 150 2.60 22.80 -1.68
CA GLY A 150 3.21 21.82 -0.75
C GLY A 150 4.63 22.11 -0.28
N GLY A 151 5.39 22.94 -1.02
CA GLY A 151 6.68 23.54 -0.62
C GLY A 151 7.88 22.63 -0.30
N ARG A 152 7.76 21.29 -0.38
CA ARG A 152 8.79 20.34 0.09
C ARG A 152 9.62 19.67 -1.01
N VAL A 153 9.26 19.86 -2.28
CA VAL A 153 10.01 19.28 -3.40
C VAL A 153 10.55 20.40 -4.30
N PRO A 154 11.78 20.27 -4.81
CA PRO A 154 12.37 21.24 -5.74
C PRO A 154 11.60 21.29 -7.07
N ARG A 155 11.80 22.38 -7.83
CA ARG A 155 11.28 22.51 -9.19
C ARG A 155 12.02 21.59 -10.15
N HIS A 156 11.41 21.31 -11.30
CA HIS A 156 12.06 20.56 -12.36
C HIS A 156 13.30 21.30 -12.91
N ALA A 157 14.27 20.51 -13.36
CA ALA A 157 15.45 20.98 -14.09
C ALA A 157 15.53 20.29 -15.45
N PHE A 158 16.04 21.00 -16.46
CA PHE A 158 16.17 20.49 -17.81
C PHE A 158 17.62 20.64 -18.27
N HIS A 159 18.24 19.58 -18.77
CA HIS A 159 19.65 19.53 -19.13
C HIS A 159 19.82 19.05 -20.57
N GLY A 160 20.70 19.73 -21.34
CA GLY A 160 21.12 19.26 -22.66
C GLY A 160 22.11 18.09 -22.55
N ARG A 161 22.35 17.39 -23.66
CA ARG A 161 23.16 16.16 -23.77
C ARG A 161 24.45 16.17 -22.96
N ARG A 162 25.27 17.23 -23.11
CA ARG A 162 26.57 17.33 -22.42
C ARG A 162 26.45 17.38 -20.90
N ALA A 163 25.45 18.07 -20.38
CA ALA A 163 25.20 18.14 -18.94
C ALA A 163 24.57 16.83 -18.44
N SER A 164 23.70 16.23 -19.22
CA SER A 164 23.07 14.92 -18.92
C SER A 164 24.11 13.82 -18.75
N LEU A 165 25.05 13.70 -19.70
CA LEU A 165 26.11 12.67 -19.66
C LEU A 165 27.19 12.97 -18.59
N ARG A 166 27.38 14.23 -18.18
CA ARG A 166 28.21 14.52 -16.99
C ARG A 166 27.55 14.07 -15.69
N MET A 167 26.22 14.22 -15.62
CA MET A 167 25.43 13.90 -14.43
C MET A 167 25.22 12.37 -14.31
N LEU A 168 25.01 11.69 -15.42
CA LEU A 168 24.78 10.26 -15.56
C LEU A 168 25.68 9.69 -16.67
N PRO A 169 26.97 9.39 -16.36
CA PRO A 169 27.95 9.03 -17.39
C PRO A 169 27.68 7.72 -18.13
N ARG A 170 26.90 6.82 -17.50
CA ARG A 170 26.52 5.50 -18.07
C ARG A 170 25.23 5.54 -18.89
N LEU A 171 24.56 6.70 -18.94
CA LEU A 171 23.35 6.86 -19.74
C LEU A 171 23.64 6.68 -21.22
N ASN A 172 22.72 6.08 -21.95
CA ASN A 172 22.81 5.90 -23.39
C ASN A 172 23.27 7.19 -24.07
N PRO A 173 24.38 7.16 -24.86
CA PRO A 173 25.00 8.36 -25.47
C PRO A 173 24.10 9.06 -26.50
N ASP A 174 23.04 8.42 -27.00
CA ASP A 174 22.08 9.00 -27.92
C ASP A 174 21.08 9.94 -27.24
N VAL A 175 21.13 10.05 -25.90
CA VAL A 175 20.31 10.97 -25.14
C VAL A 175 20.54 12.42 -25.59
N LYS A 176 19.46 13.15 -25.90
CA LYS A 176 19.53 14.56 -26.29
C LYS A 176 19.37 15.48 -25.09
N TYR A 177 18.48 15.12 -24.17
CA TYR A 177 18.18 15.90 -22.97
C TYR A 177 17.89 14.97 -21.79
N THR A 178 17.97 15.51 -20.58
CA THR A 178 17.32 14.94 -19.40
C THR A 178 16.42 15.98 -18.75
N ALA A 179 15.24 15.54 -18.31
CA ALA A 179 14.38 16.35 -17.45
C ALA A 179 14.35 15.70 -16.07
N THR A 180 14.64 16.47 -15.03
CA THR A 180 14.61 15.99 -13.65
C THR A 180 13.50 16.71 -12.90
N TYR A 181 12.64 15.94 -12.21
CA TYR A 181 11.58 16.44 -11.36
C TYR A 181 11.53 15.64 -10.07
N TRP A 182 10.57 15.92 -9.20
CA TRP A 182 10.48 15.27 -7.90
C TRP A 182 9.10 14.68 -7.68
N ASP A 183 9.09 13.40 -7.37
CA ASP A 183 7.97 12.67 -6.83
C ASP A 183 8.27 12.18 -5.40
N ALA A 184 7.71 11.09 -4.95
CA ALA A 184 8.04 10.50 -3.67
C ALA A 184 8.19 8.99 -3.80
N SER A 185 9.18 8.45 -3.08
CA SER A 185 9.33 7.01 -2.85
C SER A 185 8.47 6.56 -1.69
N LEU A 186 7.95 5.34 -1.78
CA LEU A 186 7.30 4.63 -0.69
C LEU A 186 8.19 3.45 -0.30
N ARG A 187 8.92 3.60 0.79
CA ARG A 187 9.95 2.64 1.17
C ARG A 187 9.39 1.28 1.59
N ASP A 188 8.34 1.30 2.38
CA ASP A 188 7.74 0.13 3.04
C ASP A 188 6.21 0.21 2.94
N PRO A 189 5.59 -0.15 1.79
CA PRO A 189 4.16 -0.01 1.59
C PRO A 189 3.34 -0.85 2.58
N GLU A 190 3.74 -2.07 2.86
CA GLU A 190 3.06 -2.97 3.79
C GLU A 190 3.09 -2.41 5.22
N ARG A 191 4.24 -1.88 5.64
CA ARG A 191 4.41 -1.24 6.94
C ARG A 191 3.51 -0.01 7.10
N LEU A 192 3.44 0.85 6.05
CA LEU A 192 2.55 2.00 6.05
C LEU A 192 1.09 1.56 6.18
N ALA A 193 0.68 0.52 5.45
CA ALA A 193 -0.70 0.00 5.52
C ALA A 193 -1.03 -0.55 6.91
N LEU A 194 -0.11 -1.28 7.55
CA LEU A 194 -0.27 -1.78 8.91
C LEU A 194 -0.39 -0.65 9.94
N ASP A 195 0.38 0.43 9.77
CA ASP A 195 0.26 1.60 10.65
C ASP A 195 -1.09 2.32 10.47
N VAL A 196 -1.61 2.40 9.24
CA VAL A 196 -2.98 2.91 8.98
C VAL A 196 -4.03 2.02 9.65
N LEU A 197 -3.87 0.70 9.60
CA LEU A 197 -4.77 -0.27 10.25
C LEU A 197 -4.76 -0.10 11.77
N ARG A 198 -3.56 -0.01 12.36
CA ARG A 198 -3.38 0.23 13.82
C ARG A 198 -4.02 1.53 14.28
N ASP A 199 -3.84 2.61 13.50
CA ASP A 199 -4.50 3.89 13.79
C ASP A 199 -6.03 3.74 13.80
N GLY A 200 -6.59 2.91 12.92
CA GLY A 200 -8.03 2.60 12.86
C GLY A 200 -8.50 1.86 14.12
N VAL A 201 -7.79 0.80 14.51
CA VAL A 201 -8.10 0.04 15.74
C VAL A 201 -7.98 0.93 16.99
N ALA A 202 -6.95 1.80 17.03
CA ALA A 202 -6.78 2.77 18.10
C ALA A 202 -7.97 3.75 18.21
N ALA A 203 -8.40 4.30 17.07
CA ALA A 203 -9.53 5.24 17.02
C ALA A 203 -10.85 4.61 17.51
N GLY A 204 -11.07 3.32 17.24
CA GLY A 204 -12.23 2.59 17.76
C GLY A 204 -12.21 2.44 19.28
N ARG A 205 -11.02 2.22 19.89
CA ARG A 205 -10.84 2.14 21.36
C ARG A 205 -11.05 3.50 22.05
N ASP A 206 -10.56 4.57 21.45
CA ASP A 206 -10.74 5.93 21.98
C ASP A 206 -12.22 6.35 21.99
N ALA A 207 -12.99 5.93 20.98
CA ALA A 207 -14.42 6.19 20.89
C ALA A 207 -15.21 5.52 22.02
N THR A 208 -14.79 4.32 22.47
CA THR A 208 -15.40 3.63 23.64
C THR A 208 -15.02 4.31 24.96
N GLY A 209 -13.78 4.75 25.11
CA GLY A 209 -13.30 5.43 26.34
C GLY A 209 -13.96 6.78 26.58
N THR A 210 -14.20 7.57 25.54
CA THR A 210 -14.87 8.88 25.65
C THR A 210 -16.35 8.76 26.06
N THR A 211 -17.03 7.67 25.67
CA THR A 211 -18.43 7.42 26.04
C THR A 211 -18.56 7.10 27.54
N LEU A 212 -17.61 6.39 28.13
CA LEU A 212 -17.60 6.08 29.57
C LEU A 212 -17.33 7.31 30.44
N ALA A 213 -16.51 8.26 29.99
CA ALA A 213 -16.24 9.51 30.69
C ALA A 213 -17.40 10.52 30.60
N SER A 214 -18.14 10.53 29.47
CA SER A 214 -19.30 11.42 29.26
C SER A 214 -20.55 10.97 30.04
N THR A 215 -20.74 9.67 30.26
CA THR A 215 -21.89 9.16 31.04
C THR A 215 -21.74 9.36 32.55
N ALA A 216 -20.51 9.58 33.06
CA ALA A 216 -20.29 9.89 34.47
C ALA A 216 -20.55 11.35 34.86
N ALA A 217 -20.69 12.26 33.89
CA ALA A 217 -20.83 13.70 34.12
C ALA A 217 -22.26 14.27 33.95
N SER A 218 -23.27 13.42 33.62
CA SER A 218 -24.65 13.88 33.39
C SER A 218 -25.67 13.06 34.19
N ALA A 219 -25.67 13.24 35.51
CA ALA A 219 -26.75 12.82 36.38
C ALA A 219 -27.27 14.03 37.18
N ALA A 220 -28.26 14.76 36.63
CA ALA A 220 -29.23 15.56 37.39
C ALA A 220 -30.57 15.55 36.63
N PRO A 221 -31.67 15.41 37.34
CA PRO A 221 -32.94 15.10 36.72
C PRO A 221 -33.75 16.38 36.45
N ASP A 222 -34.43 16.46 35.32
CA ASP A 222 -35.67 17.23 35.24
C ASP A 222 -36.68 16.62 34.26
N GLN A 223 -37.93 16.60 34.74
CA GLN A 223 -39.13 16.09 34.12
C GLN A 223 -39.58 16.97 32.94
N VAL A 224 -40.34 16.42 32.00
CA VAL A 224 -41.74 16.76 31.66
C VAL A 224 -42.15 16.18 30.29
N VAL A 225 -43.16 15.31 30.35
CA VAL A 225 -44.43 15.15 29.57
C VAL A 225 -44.47 15.30 28.04
N GLY A 226 -44.79 14.20 27.39
CA GLY A 226 -45.93 14.03 26.47
C GLY A 226 -45.80 14.49 25.02
N ALA A 227 -45.59 13.52 24.10
CA ALA A 227 -46.30 13.47 22.82
C ALA A 227 -46.12 12.09 22.16
N THR A 228 -47.23 11.44 21.91
CA THR A 228 -47.35 10.17 21.18
C THR A 228 -47.14 10.40 19.69
N ALA A 229 -46.12 9.78 19.14
CA ALA A 229 -46.02 9.50 17.72
C ALA A 229 -45.49 8.07 17.53
N THR A 230 -46.34 7.21 16.98
CA THR A 230 -46.06 5.86 16.57
C THR A 230 -45.04 5.87 15.42
N ALA A 231 -43.77 5.71 15.75
CA ALA A 231 -42.71 5.36 14.81
C ALA A 231 -42.28 3.90 15.06
N ALA A 232 -42.12 3.12 13.99
CA ALA A 232 -41.62 1.76 14.03
C ALA A 232 -40.31 1.68 14.82
N PRO A 233 -39.95 0.54 15.46
CA PRO A 233 -38.83 0.46 16.36
C PRO A 233 -37.54 0.60 15.57
N SER A 234 -36.98 1.81 15.51
CA SER A 234 -35.57 2.05 15.30
C SER A 234 -34.85 1.36 16.47
N ALA A 235 -34.21 0.22 16.22
CA ALA A 235 -33.35 -0.45 17.18
C ALA A 235 -32.32 0.61 17.65
N ALA A 236 -32.50 1.12 18.86
CA ALA A 236 -31.51 1.90 19.56
C ALA A 236 -30.34 0.94 19.81
N VAL A 237 -29.39 0.89 18.87
CA VAL A 237 -28.14 0.15 19.01
C VAL A 237 -27.45 0.71 20.23
N ASP A 238 -27.27 -0.14 21.22
CA ASP A 238 -26.59 0.16 22.47
C ASP A 238 -25.20 0.75 22.16
N ARG A 239 -25.03 2.05 22.41
CA ARG A 239 -23.80 2.81 22.10
C ARG A 239 -22.57 2.37 22.89
N ALA A 240 -22.72 1.46 23.85
CA ALA A 240 -21.66 0.97 24.72
C ALA A 240 -20.68 -0.03 24.06
N GLY A 241 -20.90 -0.44 22.80
CA GLY A 241 -20.12 -1.49 22.12
C GLY A 241 -19.45 -1.11 20.81
N ARG A 242 -19.34 0.18 20.47
CA ARG A 242 -18.71 0.60 19.20
C ARG A 242 -17.23 0.26 19.22
N SER A 243 -16.75 -0.45 18.20
CA SER A 243 -15.36 -0.90 18.11
C SER A 243 -14.88 -0.94 16.66
N ALA A 244 -13.57 -0.95 16.48
CA ALA A 244 -12.94 -1.23 15.19
C ALA A 244 -12.20 -2.56 15.31
N ARG A 245 -12.62 -3.58 14.54
CA ARG A 245 -12.09 -4.95 14.57
C ARG A 245 -11.59 -5.33 13.19
N ALA A 246 -10.45 -5.98 13.13
CA ALA A 246 -9.88 -6.46 11.87
C ALA A 246 -9.41 -7.91 12.01
N ALA A 247 -9.63 -8.70 10.96
CA ALA A 247 -9.19 -10.09 10.87
C ALA A 247 -8.55 -10.33 9.51
N ASN A 248 -7.31 -10.83 9.50
CA ASN A 248 -6.69 -11.45 8.34
C ASN A 248 -7.05 -12.94 8.29
N TYR A 249 -6.71 -13.62 7.20
CA TYR A 249 -7.07 -15.01 6.92
C TYR A 249 -8.57 -15.30 7.10
N THR A 250 -9.40 -14.27 6.80
CA THR A 250 -10.85 -14.33 6.92
C THR A 250 -11.51 -13.94 5.60
N SER A 251 -12.17 -14.88 4.95
CA SER A 251 -12.81 -14.72 3.64
C SER A 251 -14.30 -14.46 3.76
N ALA A 252 -14.83 -13.52 2.96
CA ALA A 252 -16.26 -13.40 2.71
C ALA A 252 -16.64 -14.38 1.58
N VAL A 253 -17.38 -15.43 1.89
CA VAL A 253 -17.62 -16.57 0.98
C VAL A 253 -19.03 -16.64 0.43
N GLY A 254 -19.95 -15.83 0.96
CA GLY A 254 -21.35 -15.85 0.50
C GLY A 254 -22.25 -14.94 1.32
N VAL A 255 -23.55 -15.07 1.04
CA VAL A 255 -24.64 -14.44 1.82
C VAL A 255 -25.66 -15.51 2.18
N ASP A 256 -26.03 -15.59 3.45
CA ASP A 256 -27.08 -16.48 3.95
C ASP A 256 -28.01 -15.75 4.92
N GLY A 257 -29.30 -15.80 4.66
CA GLY A 257 -30.31 -15.10 5.46
C GLY A 257 -30.08 -13.58 5.57
N GLY A 258 -29.53 -12.96 4.50
CA GLY A 258 -29.22 -11.51 4.47
C GLY A 258 -27.97 -11.12 5.27
N ARG A 259 -27.15 -12.09 5.67
CA ARG A 259 -25.89 -11.88 6.39
C ARG A 259 -24.71 -12.38 5.56
N VAL A 260 -23.60 -11.69 5.60
CA VAL A 260 -22.37 -12.13 4.95
C VAL A 260 -21.80 -13.34 5.70
N VAL A 261 -21.48 -14.41 4.98
CA VAL A 261 -20.81 -15.57 5.55
C VAL A 261 -19.30 -15.32 5.51
N LEU A 262 -18.70 -15.25 6.69
CA LEU A 262 -17.25 -15.14 6.87
C LEU A 262 -16.70 -16.51 7.23
N ARG A 263 -15.58 -16.91 6.58
CA ARG A 263 -14.89 -18.18 6.83
C ARG A 263 -13.46 -17.91 7.26
N ASP A 264 -13.05 -18.52 8.35
CA ASP A 264 -11.66 -18.60 8.78
C ASP A 264 -10.86 -19.50 7.82
N GLY A 265 -9.73 -19.00 7.34
CA GLY A 265 -8.90 -19.68 6.33
C GLY A 265 -8.12 -20.88 6.88
N ASP A 266 -7.80 -20.88 8.17
CA ASP A 266 -6.99 -21.91 8.82
C ASP A 266 -7.86 -23.04 9.39
N THR A 267 -8.98 -22.68 10.02
CA THR A 267 -9.87 -23.67 10.68
C THR A 267 -11.04 -24.10 9.81
N GLY A 268 -11.43 -23.29 8.81
CA GLY A 268 -12.64 -23.49 8.01
C GLY A 268 -13.93 -23.13 8.75
N GLU A 269 -13.87 -22.62 9.98
CA GLU A 269 -15.03 -22.18 10.74
C GLU A 269 -15.77 -21.05 10.04
N GLU A 270 -17.11 -21.06 10.08
CA GLU A 270 -17.95 -20.05 9.45
C GLU A 270 -18.80 -19.29 10.47
N VAL A 271 -18.97 -17.99 10.22
CA VAL A 271 -19.87 -17.13 10.97
C VAL A 271 -20.74 -16.28 10.04
N ARG A 272 -22.05 -16.16 10.34
CA ARG A 272 -22.98 -15.27 9.64
C ARG A 272 -22.90 -13.87 10.25
N PHE A 273 -22.29 -12.95 9.54
CA PHE A 273 -22.01 -11.58 10.01
C PHE A 273 -23.05 -10.59 9.47
N ALA A 274 -23.66 -9.82 10.37
CA ALA A 274 -24.61 -8.78 10.01
C ALA A 274 -23.92 -7.41 9.83
N ALA A 275 -24.26 -6.69 8.76
CA ALA A 275 -23.82 -5.32 8.55
C ALA A 275 -24.90 -4.52 7.81
N SER A 276 -25.08 -3.25 8.16
CA SER A 276 -25.99 -2.33 7.42
C SER A 276 -25.38 -1.89 6.10
N VAL A 277 -24.04 -1.75 6.08
CA VAL A 277 -23.27 -1.39 4.89
C VAL A 277 -22.12 -2.38 4.73
N VAL A 278 -21.95 -2.90 3.53
CA VAL A 278 -20.81 -3.72 3.13
C VAL A 278 -19.98 -2.93 2.12
N VAL A 279 -18.70 -2.78 2.39
CA VAL A 279 -17.74 -2.12 1.50
C VAL A 279 -16.87 -3.18 0.86
N ASN A 280 -16.97 -3.34 -0.45
CA ASN A 280 -16.06 -4.17 -1.24
C ASN A 280 -14.87 -3.33 -1.72
N ALA A 281 -13.71 -3.50 -1.08
CA ALA A 281 -12.43 -2.87 -1.40
C ALA A 281 -11.36 -3.90 -1.79
N THR A 282 -11.77 -5.02 -2.41
CA THR A 282 -10.91 -6.16 -2.75
C THR A 282 -10.05 -5.93 -4.01
N GLY A 283 -10.06 -4.70 -4.55
CA GLY A 283 -9.21 -4.34 -5.68
C GLY A 283 -9.54 -5.16 -6.94
N PRO A 284 -8.57 -5.86 -7.57
CA PRO A 284 -8.83 -6.60 -8.80
C PRO A 284 -9.82 -7.77 -8.62
N TRP A 285 -10.10 -8.21 -7.40
CA TRP A 285 -11.08 -9.27 -7.08
C TRP A 285 -12.50 -8.73 -6.81
N THR A 286 -12.79 -7.45 -7.10
CA THR A 286 -14.09 -6.83 -6.82
C THR A 286 -15.25 -7.60 -7.42
N ASP A 287 -15.18 -8.00 -8.70
CA ASP A 287 -16.25 -8.75 -9.36
C ASP A 287 -16.43 -10.16 -8.80
N LEU A 288 -15.34 -10.85 -8.47
CA LEU A 288 -15.38 -12.17 -7.83
C LEU A 288 -16.02 -12.10 -6.44
N THR A 289 -15.68 -11.08 -5.67
CA THR A 289 -16.28 -10.84 -4.35
C THR A 289 -17.77 -10.51 -4.48
N ASN A 290 -18.16 -9.62 -5.41
CA ASN A 290 -19.57 -9.31 -5.65
C ASN A 290 -20.36 -10.55 -6.09
N ALA A 291 -19.78 -11.39 -6.95
CA ALA A 291 -20.41 -12.65 -7.36
C ALA A 291 -20.62 -13.62 -6.17
N ALA A 292 -19.63 -13.74 -5.28
CA ALA A 292 -19.76 -14.53 -4.04
C ALA A 292 -20.84 -13.95 -3.12
N LEU A 293 -21.06 -12.64 -3.13
CA LEU A 293 -22.13 -11.97 -2.38
C LEU A 293 -23.49 -11.96 -3.11
N HIS A 294 -23.65 -12.76 -4.16
CA HIS A 294 -24.85 -12.89 -5.00
C HIS A 294 -25.22 -11.63 -5.80
N GLU A 295 -24.25 -10.75 -6.04
CA GLU A 295 -24.37 -9.53 -6.85
C GLU A 295 -23.33 -9.52 -7.99
N PRO A 296 -23.45 -10.40 -9.01
CA PRO A 296 -22.45 -10.52 -10.06
C PRO A 296 -22.30 -9.23 -10.87
N THR A 297 -21.06 -8.74 -10.98
CA THR A 297 -20.72 -7.51 -11.70
C THR A 297 -19.61 -7.73 -12.73
N ARG A 298 -19.39 -6.72 -13.59
CA ARG A 298 -18.28 -6.66 -14.55
C ARG A 298 -17.65 -5.27 -14.53
N TYR A 299 -17.13 -4.88 -13.39
CA TYR A 299 -16.53 -3.57 -13.18
C TYR A 299 -15.05 -3.53 -13.53
N MET A 300 -14.36 -4.67 -13.40
CA MET A 300 -12.90 -4.75 -13.44
C MET A 300 -12.41 -5.25 -14.81
N GLY A 301 -11.25 -4.70 -15.24
CA GLY A 301 -10.53 -5.11 -16.44
C GLY A 301 -9.04 -5.05 -16.16
N GLY A 302 -8.58 -5.82 -15.14
CA GLY A 302 -7.26 -5.69 -14.59
C GLY A 302 -6.12 -6.07 -15.53
N THR A 303 -4.99 -5.36 -15.40
CA THR A 303 -3.74 -5.70 -16.07
C THR A 303 -2.67 -6.07 -15.05
N LYS A 304 -1.90 -7.12 -15.36
CA LYS A 304 -0.76 -7.55 -14.56
C LYS A 304 0.44 -6.64 -14.83
N GLY A 305 1.12 -6.23 -13.77
CA GLY A 305 2.41 -5.56 -13.82
C GLY A 305 3.42 -6.26 -12.94
N SER A 306 4.58 -6.58 -13.50
CA SER A 306 5.67 -7.27 -12.83
C SER A 306 6.84 -6.35 -12.56
N HIS A 307 7.67 -6.74 -11.61
CA HIS A 307 8.89 -6.05 -11.23
C HIS A 307 9.97 -7.09 -10.90
N ILE A 308 11.24 -6.69 -11.11
CA ILE A 308 12.40 -7.42 -10.61
C ILE A 308 13.23 -6.52 -9.70
N VAL A 309 13.89 -7.12 -8.74
CA VAL A 309 14.83 -6.46 -7.82
C VAL A 309 16.19 -7.08 -8.02
N LEU A 310 17.22 -6.23 -8.26
CA LEU A 310 18.57 -6.67 -8.54
C LEU A 310 19.53 -6.26 -7.42
N ASP A 311 20.42 -7.17 -7.05
CA ASP A 311 21.62 -6.89 -6.26
C ASP A 311 22.83 -6.69 -7.20
N ASP A 312 22.86 -5.53 -7.82
CA ASP A 312 23.90 -5.14 -8.76
C ASP A 312 24.50 -3.78 -8.39
N PRO A 313 25.68 -3.75 -7.79
CA PRO A 313 26.35 -2.49 -7.39
C PRO A 313 26.68 -1.58 -8.57
N ALA A 314 26.97 -2.12 -9.77
CA ALA A 314 27.29 -1.32 -10.95
C ALA A 314 26.03 -0.61 -11.48
N LEU A 315 24.91 -1.33 -11.56
CA LEU A 315 23.62 -0.76 -11.92
C LEU A 315 23.15 0.27 -10.88
N LEU A 316 23.30 -0.06 -9.59
CA LEU A 316 22.98 0.87 -8.50
C LEU A 316 23.76 2.18 -8.62
N ALA A 317 25.06 2.10 -8.85
CA ALA A 317 25.91 3.28 -9.07
C ALA A 317 25.51 4.05 -10.33
N ALA A 318 25.14 3.36 -11.42
CA ALA A 318 24.74 3.98 -12.68
C ALA A 318 23.47 4.82 -12.58
N THR A 319 22.56 4.52 -11.63
CA THR A 319 21.36 5.34 -11.36
C THR A 319 21.70 6.72 -10.80
N GLY A 320 22.92 6.92 -10.25
CA GLY A 320 23.31 8.15 -9.58
C GLY A 320 22.41 8.51 -8.39
N GLY A 321 21.82 7.52 -7.72
CA GLY A 321 20.92 7.70 -6.57
C GLY A 321 19.54 8.25 -6.90
N ARG A 322 19.09 8.17 -8.16
CA ARG A 322 17.81 8.70 -8.66
C ARG A 322 17.05 7.64 -9.44
N GLU A 323 15.78 7.84 -9.57
CA GLU A 323 14.94 7.08 -10.48
C GLU A 323 15.19 7.50 -11.93
N LEU A 324 15.35 6.55 -12.83
CA LEU A 324 15.25 6.73 -14.27
C LEU A 324 13.86 6.30 -14.70
N PHE A 325 13.09 7.24 -15.24
CA PHE A 325 11.69 7.05 -15.65
C PHE A 325 11.56 7.38 -17.12
N PHE A 326 11.30 6.42 -17.98
CA PHE A 326 11.38 6.62 -19.42
C PHE A 326 10.38 5.76 -20.20
N GLU A 327 10.18 6.12 -21.45
CA GLU A 327 9.42 5.35 -22.41
C GLU A 327 10.35 4.35 -23.11
N HIS A 328 10.01 3.07 -23.02
CA HIS A 328 10.70 2.04 -23.77
C HIS A 328 10.22 1.99 -25.24
N ARG A 329 10.92 1.26 -26.13
CA ARG A 329 10.65 1.20 -27.57
C ARG A 329 9.23 0.78 -27.94
N ASP A 330 8.54 0.04 -27.08
CA ASP A 330 7.16 -0.40 -27.24
C ASP A 330 6.11 0.63 -26.76
N GLY A 331 6.56 1.81 -26.32
CA GLY A 331 5.71 2.89 -25.83
C GLY A 331 5.28 2.76 -24.35
N ARG A 332 5.73 1.73 -23.65
CA ARG A 332 5.46 1.58 -22.20
C ARG A 332 6.37 2.50 -21.39
N ILE A 333 5.80 3.03 -20.32
CA ILE A 333 6.57 3.75 -19.32
C ILE A 333 7.15 2.75 -18.33
N VAL A 334 8.46 2.82 -18.14
CA VAL A 334 9.25 1.93 -17.29
C VAL A 334 10.12 2.72 -16.33
N LEU A 335 10.57 2.06 -15.29
CA LEU A 335 11.39 2.67 -14.25
C LEU A 335 12.57 1.79 -13.86
N ILE A 336 13.68 2.43 -13.50
CA ILE A 336 14.83 1.82 -12.84
C ILE A 336 15.15 2.72 -11.66
N TYR A 337 15.03 2.23 -10.42
CA TYR A 337 15.33 3.10 -9.31
C TYR A 337 15.94 2.40 -8.09
N PRO A 338 16.87 3.09 -7.38
CA PRO A 338 17.52 2.53 -6.21
C PRO A 338 16.59 2.53 -5.00
N LEU A 339 16.40 1.37 -4.40
CA LEU A 339 15.59 1.19 -3.20
C LEU A 339 16.24 0.18 -2.25
N ARG A 340 16.46 0.55 -0.99
CA ARG A 340 17.03 -0.32 0.06
C ARG A 340 18.38 -0.96 -0.30
N GLY A 341 19.22 -0.26 -1.05
CA GLY A 341 20.51 -0.78 -1.50
C GLY A 341 20.43 -1.77 -2.67
N ARG A 342 19.25 -1.92 -3.26
CA ARG A 342 18.95 -2.70 -4.46
C ARG A 342 18.48 -1.81 -5.59
N VAL A 343 18.31 -2.38 -6.76
CA VAL A 343 17.70 -1.68 -7.90
C VAL A 343 16.40 -2.36 -8.27
N LEU A 344 15.31 -1.60 -8.17
CA LEU A 344 13.98 -2.00 -8.61
C LEU A 344 13.80 -1.64 -10.08
N VAL A 345 13.36 -2.61 -10.90
CA VAL A 345 13.07 -2.42 -12.32
C VAL A 345 11.65 -2.86 -12.62
N GLY A 346 10.91 -2.05 -13.35
CA GLY A 346 9.51 -2.28 -13.69
C GLY A 346 9.00 -1.26 -14.71
N THR A 347 7.84 -1.40 -15.25
CA THR A 347 6.81 -2.40 -14.99
C THR A 347 6.19 -2.85 -16.30
N THR A 348 5.73 -4.07 -16.35
CA THR A 348 4.91 -4.55 -17.46
C THR A 348 3.46 -4.07 -17.33
N ASP A 349 2.67 -4.20 -18.38
CA ASP A 349 1.23 -3.88 -18.41
C ASP A 349 0.56 -4.86 -19.39
N ILE A 350 0.16 -6.03 -18.88
CA ILE A 350 -0.31 -7.18 -19.66
C ILE A 350 -1.71 -7.55 -19.18
N GLU A 351 -2.65 -7.73 -20.09
CA GLU A 351 -3.97 -8.28 -19.74
C GLU A 351 -3.81 -9.60 -19.00
N HIS A 352 -4.62 -9.82 -17.97
CA HIS A 352 -4.49 -10.97 -17.11
C HIS A 352 -5.85 -11.54 -16.72
N ASP A 353 -6.00 -12.85 -16.89
CA ASP A 353 -7.14 -13.58 -16.39
C ASP A 353 -6.94 -13.82 -14.88
N MET A 354 -7.90 -13.39 -14.06
CA MET A 354 -7.85 -13.53 -12.61
C MET A 354 -7.93 -15.00 -12.13
N ALA A 355 -8.22 -15.94 -13.02
CA ALA A 355 -8.15 -17.39 -12.75
C ALA A 355 -6.72 -17.94 -12.83
N GLU A 356 -5.81 -17.22 -13.52
CA GLU A 356 -4.42 -17.64 -13.72
C GLU A 356 -3.53 -17.15 -12.57
N PRO A 357 -2.40 -17.85 -12.29
CA PRO A 357 -1.42 -17.42 -11.29
C PRO A 357 -0.81 -16.05 -11.62
N ILE A 358 -0.71 -15.18 -10.62
CA ILE A 358 -0.13 -13.83 -10.77
C ILE A 358 1.36 -13.91 -10.50
N VAL A 359 2.15 -14.22 -11.54
CA VAL A 359 3.60 -14.41 -11.45
C VAL A 359 4.35 -13.57 -12.49
N CYS A 360 5.62 -13.25 -12.19
CA CYS A 360 6.55 -12.65 -13.13
C CYS A 360 7.13 -13.74 -14.03
N THR A 361 6.81 -13.70 -15.32
CA THR A 361 7.25 -14.69 -16.30
C THR A 361 8.67 -14.44 -16.78
N GLU A 362 9.34 -15.47 -17.35
CA GLU A 362 10.67 -15.32 -17.95
C GLU A 362 10.68 -14.29 -19.09
N ALA A 363 9.63 -14.24 -19.90
CA ALA A 363 9.52 -13.23 -20.95
C ALA A 363 9.45 -11.79 -20.40
N GLU A 364 8.88 -11.60 -19.19
CA GLU A 364 8.90 -10.30 -18.53
C GLU A 364 10.30 -9.98 -17.97
N VAL A 365 11.04 -10.98 -17.52
CA VAL A 365 12.44 -10.80 -17.09
C VAL A 365 13.30 -10.40 -18.29
N ASP A 366 13.18 -11.08 -19.43
CA ASP A 366 13.89 -10.71 -20.65
C ASP A 366 13.59 -9.27 -21.08
N TYR A 367 12.32 -8.87 -20.98
CA TYR A 367 11.90 -7.51 -21.25
C TYR A 367 12.57 -6.49 -20.31
N PHE A 368 12.73 -6.80 -19.03
CA PHE A 368 13.40 -5.91 -18.08
C PHE A 368 14.91 -5.80 -18.35
N LEU A 369 15.57 -6.88 -18.75
CA LEU A 369 16.99 -6.86 -19.11
C LEU A 369 17.22 -6.04 -20.39
N ASP A 370 16.33 -6.17 -21.41
CA ASP A 370 16.39 -5.35 -22.62
C ASP A 370 16.20 -3.86 -22.33
N LEU A 371 15.25 -3.50 -21.47
CA LEU A 371 15.05 -2.09 -21.12
C LEU A 371 16.22 -1.46 -20.36
N ILE A 372 16.93 -2.24 -19.50
CA ILE A 372 18.15 -1.75 -18.86
C ILE A 372 19.22 -1.50 -19.92
N GLY A 373 19.43 -2.47 -20.82
CA GLY A 373 20.38 -2.35 -21.93
C GLY A 373 20.08 -1.19 -22.89
N HIS A 374 18.80 -0.82 -23.04
CA HIS A 374 18.42 0.34 -23.85
C HIS A 374 18.87 1.66 -23.22
N VAL A 375 18.66 1.85 -21.93
CA VAL A 375 18.93 3.15 -21.27
C VAL A 375 20.33 3.25 -20.69
N LEU A 376 20.96 2.13 -20.33
CA LEU A 376 22.30 2.01 -19.73
C LEU A 376 23.14 0.96 -20.48
N PRO A 377 23.45 1.15 -21.78
CA PRO A 377 24.04 0.11 -22.65
C PRO A 377 25.42 -0.39 -22.19
N ASP A 378 26.17 0.43 -21.45
CA ASP A 378 27.49 0.09 -20.93
C ASP A 378 27.45 -0.56 -19.53
N VAL A 379 26.28 -0.90 -19.02
CA VAL A 379 26.09 -1.58 -17.74
C VAL A 379 25.58 -2.99 -18.01
N PRO A 380 26.49 -4.01 -18.07
CA PRO A 380 26.06 -5.39 -18.24
C PRO A 380 25.32 -5.83 -16.96
N VAL A 381 24.13 -6.37 -17.14
CA VAL A 381 23.33 -6.91 -16.04
C VAL A 381 23.07 -8.38 -16.29
N ASP A 382 23.45 -9.21 -15.34
CA ASP A 382 23.22 -10.65 -15.38
C ASP A 382 21.89 -11.00 -14.69
N ARG A 383 21.20 -12.01 -15.21
CA ARG A 383 20.00 -12.60 -14.65
C ARG A 383 20.22 -13.11 -13.22
N ASP A 384 21.40 -13.63 -12.92
CA ASP A 384 21.81 -14.14 -11.60
C ASP A 384 21.87 -13.03 -10.52
N ARG A 385 21.79 -11.75 -10.93
CA ARG A 385 21.70 -10.62 -10.01
C ARG A 385 20.28 -10.34 -9.55
N ILE A 386 19.27 -11.01 -10.10
CA ILE A 386 17.88 -10.86 -9.66
C ILE A 386 17.74 -11.60 -8.33
N VAL A 387 17.40 -10.86 -7.29
CA VAL A 387 17.22 -11.37 -5.92
C VAL A 387 15.77 -11.49 -5.49
N TYR A 388 14.84 -10.85 -6.22
CA TYR A 388 13.42 -10.95 -5.96
C TYR A 388 12.60 -10.55 -7.19
N ARG A 389 11.47 -11.20 -7.39
CA ARG A 389 10.48 -10.88 -8.43
C ARG A 389 9.11 -10.81 -7.79
N TYR A 390 8.27 -9.96 -8.32
CA TYR A 390 6.88 -9.93 -7.89
C TYR A 390 5.97 -9.35 -8.96
N SER A 391 4.71 -9.71 -8.88
CA SER A 391 3.67 -9.29 -9.80
C SER A 391 2.40 -8.92 -9.05
N GLY A 392 1.61 -8.05 -9.64
CA GLY A 392 0.29 -7.72 -9.13
C GLY A 392 -0.65 -7.27 -10.24
N VAL A 393 -1.94 -7.51 -10.03
CA VAL A 393 -2.96 -7.06 -10.97
C VAL A 393 -3.48 -5.69 -10.52
N ARG A 394 -3.48 -4.72 -11.43
CA ARG A 394 -3.98 -3.37 -11.15
C ARG A 394 -5.50 -3.38 -11.12
N PRO A 395 -6.13 -2.76 -10.14
CA PRO A 395 -7.59 -2.67 -10.08
C PRO A 395 -8.12 -1.61 -11.07
N LEU A 396 -7.96 -1.85 -12.38
CA LEU A 396 -8.45 -0.95 -13.41
C LEU A 396 -9.93 -1.19 -13.68
N PRO A 397 -10.70 -0.12 -13.99
CA PRO A 397 -12.05 -0.29 -14.54
C PRO A 397 -12.04 -1.09 -15.83
N GLY A 398 -13.10 -1.86 -16.09
CA GLY A 398 -13.30 -2.54 -17.36
C GLY A 398 -13.28 -1.54 -18.51
N HIS A 399 -12.58 -1.85 -19.60
CA HIS A 399 -12.24 -0.89 -20.65
C HIS A 399 -12.48 -1.40 -22.09
N GLY A 400 -13.07 -2.59 -22.25
CA GLY A 400 -13.34 -3.17 -23.56
C GLY A 400 -12.07 -3.21 -24.43
N ASP A 401 -12.15 -2.72 -25.67
CA ASP A 401 -11.04 -2.75 -26.63
C ASP A 401 -9.98 -1.62 -26.45
N LEU A 402 -10.07 -0.83 -25.40
CA LEU A 402 -9.08 0.24 -25.14
C LEU A 402 -7.76 -0.37 -24.66
N ALA A 403 -6.65 0.04 -25.26
CA ALA A 403 -5.33 -0.39 -24.80
C ALA A 403 -5.09 0.07 -23.33
N PRO A 404 -4.44 -0.76 -22.47
CA PRO A 404 -4.29 -0.51 -21.03
C PRO A 404 -3.72 0.86 -20.64
N GLY A 405 -2.84 1.41 -21.49
CA GLY A 405 -2.23 2.73 -21.29
C GLY A 405 -3.19 3.92 -21.36
N PHE A 406 -4.39 3.75 -21.94
CA PHE A 406 -5.40 4.80 -22.12
C PHE A 406 -6.58 4.68 -21.16
N VAL A 407 -6.64 3.62 -20.37
CA VAL A 407 -7.67 3.44 -19.36
C VAL A 407 -7.54 4.51 -18.30
N SER A 408 -8.64 5.19 -17.99
CA SER A 408 -8.65 6.15 -16.88
C SER A 408 -8.23 5.46 -15.58
N ARG A 409 -7.33 6.09 -14.85
CA ARG A 409 -6.84 5.62 -13.55
C ARG A 409 -7.64 6.23 -12.38
N ASP A 410 -8.74 6.92 -12.70
CA ASP A 410 -9.65 7.45 -11.70
C ASP A 410 -10.47 6.32 -11.06
N TYR A 411 -10.86 6.49 -9.80
CA TYR A 411 -11.71 5.53 -9.11
C TYR A 411 -13.17 5.99 -9.15
N ARG A 412 -14.06 5.02 -9.05
CA ARG A 412 -15.49 5.25 -8.85
C ARG A 412 -16.03 4.31 -7.77
N ILE A 413 -17.15 4.70 -7.18
CA ILE A 413 -17.84 3.92 -6.15
C ILE A 413 -19.20 3.55 -6.71
N GLU A 414 -19.39 2.26 -6.93
CA GLU A 414 -20.67 1.68 -7.34
C GLU A 414 -21.46 1.28 -6.11
N GLN A 415 -22.79 1.46 -6.18
CA GLN A 415 -23.68 1.16 -5.07
C GLN A 415 -24.81 0.25 -5.53
N THR A 416 -24.95 -0.89 -4.87
CA THR A 416 -26.07 -1.85 -5.04
C THR A 416 -26.61 -2.27 -3.68
N ARG A 417 -27.50 -3.26 -3.64
CA ARG A 417 -28.02 -3.85 -2.40
C ARG A 417 -27.82 -5.34 -2.41
N LEU A 418 -27.40 -5.87 -1.28
CA LEU A 418 -27.31 -7.31 -1.04
C LEU A 418 -28.70 -7.90 -0.71
N PRO A 419 -28.91 -9.21 -0.87
CA PRO A 419 -30.02 -9.91 -0.27
C PRO A 419 -30.12 -9.59 1.23
N GLY A 420 -31.29 -9.10 1.69
CA GLY A 420 -31.48 -8.61 3.06
C GLY A 420 -31.23 -7.11 3.27
N ASP A 421 -31.22 -6.34 2.16
CA ASP A 421 -31.22 -4.87 2.12
C ASP A 421 -29.96 -4.13 2.58
N ALA A 422 -28.87 -4.82 2.96
CA ALA A 422 -27.60 -4.17 3.23
C ALA A 422 -27.09 -3.43 1.98
N VAL A 423 -26.59 -2.21 2.17
CA VAL A 423 -25.99 -1.43 1.08
C VAL A 423 -24.62 -1.98 0.75
N LEU A 424 -24.38 -2.37 -0.51
CA LEU A 424 -23.07 -2.75 -1.02
C LEU A 424 -22.43 -1.57 -1.73
N LEU A 425 -21.24 -1.15 -1.28
CA LEU A 425 -20.39 -0.14 -1.91
C LEU A 425 -19.16 -0.81 -2.48
N SER A 426 -19.01 -0.83 -3.79
CA SER A 426 -17.88 -1.43 -4.48
C SER A 426 -16.92 -0.36 -4.98
N LEU A 427 -15.66 -0.41 -4.56
CA LEU A 427 -14.60 0.44 -5.08
C LEU A 427 -14.05 -0.13 -6.37
N VAL A 428 -14.20 0.61 -7.46
CA VAL A 428 -13.67 0.29 -8.79
C VAL A 428 -12.50 1.20 -9.09
N GLY A 429 -11.29 0.68 -9.19
CA GLY A 429 -10.06 1.46 -9.31
C GLY A 429 -9.37 1.68 -7.97
N GLY A 430 -8.58 2.77 -7.91
CA GLY A 430 -7.83 3.14 -6.70
C GLY A 430 -6.32 3.01 -6.88
N LYS A 431 -5.56 3.81 -6.13
CA LYS A 431 -4.09 3.93 -6.21
C LYS A 431 -3.49 4.16 -4.85
N TRP A 432 -2.22 3.78 -4.70
CA TRP A 432 -1.41 4.15 -3.54
C TRP A 432 -1.39 5.66 -3.27
N THR A 433 -1.24 6.47 -4.31
CA THR A 433 -1.14 7.94 -4.13
C THR A 433 -2.41 8.55 -3.54
N THR A 434 -3.58 8.06 -3.95
CA THR A 434 -4.88 8.67 -3.59
C THR A 434 -5.69 7.84 -2.60
N PHE A 435 -5.08 6.84 -1.95
CA PHE A 435 -5.80 5.92 -1.07
C PHE A 435 -6.59 6.62 0.05
N ARG A 436 -6.03 7.70 0.61
CA ARG A 436 -6.71 8.48 1.65
C ARG A 436 -7.98 9.16 1.10
N ALA A 437 -7.87 9.81 -0.07
CA ALA A 437 -9.00 10.51 -0.69
C ALA A 437 -10.11 9.52 -1.11
N SER A 438 -9.74 8.38 -1.73
CA SER A 438 -10.72 7.35 -2.10
C SER A 438 -11.39 6.73 -0.88
N ALA A 439 -10.66 6.53 0.21
CA ALA A 439 -11.19 6.05 1.48
C ALA A 439 -12.15 7.07 2.13
N GLU A 440 -11.82 8.36 2.09
CA GLU A 440 -12.70 9.43 2.58
C GLU A 440 -14.03 9.44 1.80
N HIS A 441 -14.00 9.30 0.47
CA HIS A 441 -15.21 9.23 -0.35
C HIS A 441 -16.02 7.95 -0.10
N LEU A 442 -15.37 6.78 0.09
CA LEU A 442 -16.06 5.55 0.48
C LEU A 442 -16.73 5.69 1.86
N ALA A 443 -16.00 6.24 2.81
CA ALA A 443 -16.53 6.50 4.15
C ALA A 443 -17.70 7.48 4.11
N ASP A 444 -17.66 8.54 3.30
CA ASP A 444 -18.77 9.47 3.11
C ASP A 444 -20.02 8.77 2.58
N ARG A 445 -19.88 7.85 1.61
CA ARG A 445 -21.00 7.05 1.11
C ARG A 445 -21.57 6.12 2.18
N ALA A 446 -20.72 5.46 2.97
CA ALA A 446 -21.15 4.61 4.07
C ALA A 446 -21.85 5.41 5.17
N LEU A 447 -21.30 6.57 5.56
CA LEU A 447 -21.90 7.47 6.55
C LEU A 447 -23.27 7.98 6.08
N ALA A 448 -23.40 8.33 4.80
CA ALA A 448 -24.69 8.75 4.22
C ALA A 448 -25.72 7.62 4.27
N ALA A 449 -25.34 6.37 3.96
CA ALA A 449 -26.20 5.20 4.05
C ALA A 449 -26.65 4.91 5.50
N LEU A 450 -25.80 5.22 6.49
CA LEU A 450 -26.09 5.07 7.92
C LEU A 450 -26.80 6.29 8.52
N ALA A 451 -27.02 7.38 7.76
CA ALA A 451 -27.49 8.68 8.25
C ALA A 451 -26.61 9.24 9.42
N VAL A 452 -25.31 9.02 9.37
CA VAL A 452 -24.32 9.49 10.37
C VAL A 452 -23.51 10.65 9.77
N PRO A 453 -23.48 11.83 10.43
CA PRO A 453 -22.68 12.95 9.93
C PRO A 453 -21.18 12.70 10.13
N ARG A 454 -20.36 13.16 9.17
CA ARG A 454 -18.89 13.17 9.31
C ARG A 454 -18.46 14.09 10.45
N ARG A 455 -17.58 13.61 11.31
CA ARG A 455 -17.06 14.34 12.49
C ARG A 455 -15.66 14.86 12.30
N ARG A 456 -14.80 14.12 11.59
CA ARG A 456 -13.38 14.41 11.43
C ARG A 456 -12.93 14.13 10.00
N THR A 457 -11.91 14.85 9.54
CA THR A 457 -11.19 14.52 8.31
C THR A 457 -9.91 13.76 8.62
N THR A 458 -9.51 12.88 7.72
CA THR A 458 -8.21 12.18 7.78
C THR A 458 -7.06 13.01 7.21
N ARG A 459 -7.36 14.18 6.64
CA ARG A 459 -6.34 15.11 6.12
C ARG A 459 -5.38 15.50 7.22
N SER A 460 -4.10 15.46 6.91
CA SER A 460 -3.02 15.86 7.82
C SER A 460 -2.93 15.08 9.14
N VAL A 461 -3.67 13.97 9.29
CA VAL A 461 -3.53 13.08 10.44
C VAL A 461 -2.28 12.24 10.24
N PRO A 462 -1.27 12.31 11.15
CA PRO A 462 -0.08 11.48 11.06
C PRO A 462 -0.43 9.98 11.04
N ILE A 463 0.36 9.21 10.32
CA ILE A 463 0.22 7.75 10.21
C ILE A 463 1.30 7.11 11.08
N GLY A 464 0.89 6.29 12.04
CA GLY A 464 1.78 5.52 12.91
C GLY A 464 2.92 6.35 13.48
N GLY A 465 4.14 5.92 13.26
CA GLY A 465 5.38 6.60 13.68
C GLY A 465 5.68 7.93 13.01
N GLY A 466 4.81 8.43 12.13
CA GLY A 466 4.85 9.80 11.61
C GLY A 466 4.44 10.85 12.64
N ARG A 467 3.77 10.45 13.73
CA ARG A 467 3.37 11.34 14.82
C ARG A 467 4.60 11.78 15.61
N GLY A 468 4.87 13.10 15.60
CA GLY A 468 6.05 13.65 16.30
C GLY A 468 7.40 13.25 15.67
N PHE A 469 7.41 12.80 14.40
CA PHE A 469 8.64 12.39 13.73
C PHE A 469 9.65 13.54 13.64
N PRO A 470 10.92 13.32 14.02
CA PRO A 470 11.96 14.35 13.95
C PRO A 470 12.30 14.71 12.50
N THR A 471 11.90 15.90 12.06
CA THR A 471 12.02 16.33 10.66
C THR A 471 13.37 16.96 10.32
N THR A 472 14.13 17.43 11.30
CA THR A 472 15.47 18.01 11.10
C THR A 472 16.56 17.00 11.47
N GLU A 473 17.75 17.15 10.88
CA GLU A 473 18.89 16.29 11.18
C GLU A 473 19.28 16.35 12.66
N ARG A 474 19.34 17.55 13.23
CA ARG A 474 19.61 17.74 14.67
C ARG A 474 18.58 17.02 15.55
N ALA A 475 17.28 17.10 15.22
CA ALA A 475 16.25 16.42 15.99
C ALA A 475 16.35 14.88 15.85
N ARG A 476 16.76 14.35 14.69
CA ARG A 476 17.03 12.91 14.50
C ARG A 476 18.22 12.46 15.33
N GLN A 477 19.32 13.22 15.29
CA GLN A 477 20.51 12.94 16.11
C GLN A 477 20.18 12.93 17.60
N GLN A 478 19.39 13.91 18.07
CA GLN A 478 18.94 13.94 19.46
C GLN A 478 18.09 12.71 19.80
N TRP A 479 17.09 12.38 18.97
CA TRP A 479 16.24 11.22 19.17
C TRP A 479 17.05 9.92 19.22
N THR A 480 18.01 9.73 18.30
CA THR A 480 18.86 8.53 18.29
C THR A 480 19.83 8.46 19.47
N ALA A 481 20.29 9.60 19.98
CA ALA A 481 21.12 9.65 21.19
C ALA A 481 20.29 9.25 22.42
N ASP A 482 19.06 9.79 22.56
CA ASP A 482 18.18 9.51 23.70
C ASP A 482 17.78 8.03 23.78
N HIS A 483 17.54 7.37 22.63
CA HIS A 483 17.12 5.97 22.55
C HIS A 483 18.29 4.99 22.29
N GLY A 484 19.45 5.50 21.92
CA GLY A 484 20.64 4.69 21.62
C GLY A 484 21.38 4.15 22.84
N THR A 485 21.01 4.55 24.03
CA THR A 485 21.60 4.03 25.29
C THR A 485 21.34 2.52 25.47
N VAL A 486 20.27 1.99 24.89
CA VAL A 486 19.85 0.59 24.99
C VAL A 486 20.39 -0.26 23.84
N VAL A 487 20.22 0.20 22.60
CA VAL A 487 20.49 -0.60 21.39
C VAL A 487 21.70 -0.08 20.58
N GLY A 488 22.32 0.99 21.02
CA GLY A 488 23.34 1.72 20.26
C GLY A 488 22.72 2.77 19.32
N VAL A 489 23.45 3.88 19.10
CA VAL A 489 22.96 5.04 18.30
C VAL A 489 22.67 4.64 16.85
N ALA A 490 23.52 3.83 16.23
CA ALA A 490 23.34 3.36 14.85
C ALA A 490 22.04 2.55 14.71
N ARG A 491 21.82 1.58 15.61
CA ARG A 491 20.63 0.74 15.63
C ARG A 491 19.35 1.55 15.90
N ALA A 492 19.40 2.50 16.85
CA ALA A 492 18.29 3.41 17.10
C ALA A 492 17.92 4.21 15.84
N GLY A 493 18.92 4.63 15.05
CA GLY A 493 18.71 5.30 13.76
C GLY A 493 18.03 4.42 12.71
N GLU A 494 18.42 3.15 12.61
CA GLU A 494 17.78 2.18 11.73
C GLU A 494 16.32 1.92 12.12
N LEU A 495 16.06 1.73 13.41
CA LEU A 495 14.71 1.51 13.94
C LEU A 495 13.82 2.76 13.73
N LEU A 496 14.34 3.97 13.98
CA LEU A 496 13.64 5.23 13.67
C LEU A 496 13.30 5.33 12.19
N ALA A 497 14.22 4.93 11.29
CA ALA A 497 14.00 4.97 9.86
C ALA A 497 12.97 3.92 9.39
N ARG A 498 12.82 2.80 10.12
CA ARG A 498 11.91 1.68 9.83
C ARG A 498 10.50 1.89 10.40
N TYR A 499 10.42 2.38 11.64
CA TYR A 499 9.17 2.45 12.41
C TYR A 499 8.73 3.88 12.77
N GLY A 500 9.52 4.89 12.41
CA GLY A 500 9.27 6.24 12.90
C GLY A 500 9.37 6.32 14.42
N THR A 501 8.58 7.16 15.07
CA THR A 501 8.59 7.31 16.53
C THR A 501 8.11 6.07 17.29
N VAL A 502 7.41 5.14 16.62
CA VAL A 502 7.02 3.83 17.18
C VAL A 502 8.24 2.99 17.53
N ALA A 503 9.39 3.27 16.93
CA ALA A 503 10.66 2.63 17.27
C ALA A 503 10.96 2.65 18.77
N ALA A 504 10.45 3.62 19.52
CA ALA A 504 10.60 3.65 20.99
C ALA A 504 9.98 2.42 21.67
N ASP A 505 8.79 1.97 21.22
CA ASP A 505 8.14 0.77 21.76
C ASP A 505 8.90 -0.52 21.34
N VAL A 506 9.44 -0.54 20.11
CA VAL A 506 10.29 -1.64 19.63
C VAL A 506 11.59 -1.73 20.44
N ILE A 507 12.25 -0.60 20.70
CA ILE A 507 13.47 -0.53 21.54
C ILE A 507 13.17 -1.00 22.96
N ALA A 508 12.05 -0.60 23.52
CA ALA A 508 11.63 -1.06 24.86
C ALA A 508 11.39 -2.58 24.89
N ALA A 509 10.83 -3.15 23.83
CA ALA A 509 10.62 -4.60 23.71
C ALA A 509 11.96 -5.36 23.55
N ILE A 510 12.90 -4.82 22.79
CA ILE A 510 14.27 -5.35 22.66
C ILE A 510 14.97 -5.32 24.04
N ALA A 511 14.87 -4.21 24.76
CA ALA A 511 15.47 -4.07 26.10
C ALA A 511 14.89 -5.04 27.14
N ALA A 512 13.63 -5.41 26.99
CA ALA A 512 12.93 -6.34 27.88
C ALA A 512 13.18 -7.82 27.54
N ASP A 513 13.82 -8.11 26.41
CA ASP A 513 14.12 -9.48 25.95
C ASP A 513 15.56 -9.84 26.35
N PRO A 514 15.77 -10.68 27.39
CA PRO A 514 17.11 -11.04 27.85
C PRO A 514 17.90 -11.89 26.84
N ASP A 515 17.20 -12.52 25.90
CA ASP A 515 17.78 -13.38 24.85
C ASP A 515 17.89 -12.65 23.51
N ASP A 516 17.77 -11.31 23.49
CA ASP A 516 17.88 -10.56 22.26
C ASP A 516 19.27 -10.67 21.65
N ARG A 517 19.31 -11.04 20.36
CA ARG A 517 20.52 -11.10 19.56
C ARG A 517 20.20 -10.77 18.10
N MET A 518 21.19 -10.23 17.41
CA MET A 518 21.07 -10.02 15.96
C MET A 518 21.05 -11.38 15.25
N LEU A 519 20.25 -11.46 14.18
CA LEU A 519 20.20 -12.64 13.33
C LEU A 519 21.47 -12.70 12.45
N ALA A 520 22.04 -13.88 12.29
CA ALA A 520 23.23 -14.10 11.45
C ALA A 520 22.88 -14.05 9.96
N ALA A 521 21.81 -14.72 9.55
CA ALA A 521 21.33 -14.74 8.15
C ALA A 521 20.50 -13.50 7.77
N ALA A 522 20.09 -12.67 8.75
CA ALA A 522 19.33 -11.45 8.53
C ALA A 522 19.82 -10.31 9.46
N PRO A 523 21.07 -9.83 9.29
CA PRO A 523 21.75 -8.95 10.26
C PRO A 523 21.11 -7.57 10.44
N GLY A 524 20.08 -7.25 9.69
CA GLY A 524 19.24 -6.05 9.89
C GLY A 524 18.18 -6.18 10.98
N TYR A 525 17.99 -7.38 11.57
CA TYR A 525 16.94 -7.67 12.56
C TYR A 525 17.50 -8.39 13.79
N SER A 526 16.82 -8.24 14.92
CA SER A 526 17.13 -8.98 16.14
C SER A 526 15.94 -9.85 16.59
N THR A 527 16.20 -10.85 17.43
CA THR A 527 15.17 -11.77 17.93
C THR A 527 14.08 -11.03 18.72
N GLY A 528 14.44 -10.08 19.56
CA GLY A 528 13.49 -9.26 20.33
C GLY A 528 12.62 -8.38 19.42
N GLU A 529 13.21 -7.78 18.36
CA GLU A 529 12.46 -7.04 17.36
C GLU A 529 11.41 -7.93 16.69
N LEU A 530 11.80 -9.10 16.18
CA LEU A 530 10.89 -10.02 15.48
C LEU A 530 9.78 -10.56 16.40
N ARG A 531 10.12 -10.89 17.65
CA ARG A 531 9.13 -11.29 18.67
C ARG A 531 8.12 -10.19 18.96
N HIS A 532 8.57 -8.93 18.98
CA HIS A 532 7.66 -7.78 19.14
C HIS A 532 6.69 -7.68 17.96
N LEU A 533 7.19 -7.77 16.72
CA LEU A 533 6.33 -7.75 15.53
C LEU A 533 5.32 -8.91 15.54
N ALA A 534 5.77 -10.13 15.86
CA ALA A 534 4.91 -11.31 15.94
C ALA A 534 3.79 -11.15 16.99
N ARG A 535 4.05 -10.47 18.12
CA ARG A 535 3.03 -10.21 19.16
C ARG A 535 2.03 -9.13 18.79
N THR A 536 2.43 -8.14 17.97
CA THR A 536 1.68 -6.88 17.86
C THR A 536 1.13 -6.59 16.49
N GLU A 537 1.42 -7.43 15.47
CA GLU A 537 1.08 -7.14 14.08
C GLU A 537 0.25 -8.23 13.39
N ALA A 538 -0.59 -8.95 14.15
CA ALA A 538 -1.48 -9.98 13.63
C ALA A 538 -0.77 -11.01 12.72
N VAL A 539 0.45 -11.39 13.09
CA VAL A 539 1.21 -12.42 12.36
C VAL A 539 0.58 -13.79 12.61
N GLN A 540 0.16 -14.48 11.55
CA GLN A 540 -0.37 -15.83 11.60
C GLN A 540 0.68 -16.84 11.13
N HIS A 541 1.40 -16.52 10.05
CA HIS A 541 2.34 -17.40 9.38
C HIS A 541 3.72 -16.76 9.21
N LEU A 542 4.74 -17.58 8.94
CA LEU A 542 6.10 -17.11 8.75
C LEU A 542 6.26 -16.25 7.49
N ASP A 543 5.49 -16.51 6.44
CA ASP A 543 5.50 -15.69 5.22
C ASP A 543 5.02 -14.26 5.47
N ASP A 544 4.17 -14.01 6.48
CA ASP A 544 3.82 -12.66 6.92
C ASP A 544 5.07 -11.88 7.35
N MET A 545 5.95 -12.56 8.10
CA MET A 545 7.22 -11.97 8.56
C MET A 545 8.16 -11.67 7.41
N LEU A 546 8.38 -12.65 6.51
CA LEU A 546 9.37 -12.54 5.44
C LEU A 546 8.97 -11.57 4.35
N LEU A 547 7.68 -11.54 3.99
CA LEU A 547 7.16 -10.75 2.87
C LEU A 547 6.65 -9.36 3.28
N ARG A 548 6.09 -9.19 4.50
CA ARG A 548 5.30 -7.99 4.83
C ARG A 548 5.67 -7.28 6.12
N ARG A 549 6.22 -8.01 7.14
CA ARG A 549 6.67 -7.36 8.40
C ARG A 549 8.13 -6.92 8.33
N THR A 550 8.91 -7.56 7.45
CA THR A 550 10.32 -7.25 7.24
C THR A 550 10.60 -6.91 5.77
N GLY A 551 11.82 -6.49 5.46
CA GLY A 551 12.26 -6.27 4.09
C GLY A 551 13.06 -7.43 3.51
N LEU A 552 12.98 -8.62 4.13
CA LEU A 552 13.87 -9.74 3.80
C LEU A 552 13.66 -10.25 2.38
N ALA A 553 12.41 -10.48 1.96
CA ALA A 553 12.12 -10.92 0.59
C ALA A 553 12.58 -9.88 -0.44
N PHE A 554 12.21 -8.60 -0.25
CA PHE A 554 12.60 -7.54 -1.18
C PHE A 554 14.13 -7.40 -1.35
N THR A 555 14.89 -7.64 -0.29
CA THR A 555 16.37 -7.53 -0.34
C THR A 555 17.07 -8.81 -0.76
N GLY A 556 16.33 -9.89 -1.05
CA GLY A 556 16.88 -11.21 -1.41
C GLY A 556 17.45 -11.98 -0.21
N MET A 557 17.06 -11.60 1.02
CA MET A 557 17.57 -12.21 2.25
C MET A 557 16.58 -13.20 2.88
N ALA A 558 15.46 -13.54 2.21
CA ALA A 558 14.46 -14.49 2.68
C ALA A 558 14.78 -15.95 2.25
N GLY A 559 16.06 -16.32 2.21
CA GLY A 559 16.50 -17.68 1.91
C GLY A 559 16.25 -18.68 3.06
N PRO A 560 16.55 -19.98 2.84
CA PRO A 560 16.24 -21.05 3.80
C PRO A 560 16.87 -20.85 5.19
N GLU A 561 18.08 -20.33 5.27
CA GLU A 561 18.76 -20.05 6.54
C GLU A 561 18.08 -18.93 7.32
N ALA A 562 17.78 -17.82 6.66
CA ALA A 562 17.07 -16.72 7.28
C ALA A 562 15.65 -17.12 7.69
N ALA A 563 14.93 -17.89 6.87
CA ALA A 563 13.60 -18.39 7.19
C ALA A 563 13.62 -19.24 8.48
N ARG A 564 14.56 -20.18 8.62
CA ARG A 564 14.72 -20.99 9.84
C ARG A 564 15.09 -20.13 11.05
N GLU A 565 15.98 -19.15 10.89
CA GLU A 565 16.40 -18.29 11.98
C GLU A 565 15.27 -17.38 12.45
N VAL A 566 14.45 -16.83 11.52
CA VAL A 566 13.25 -16.05 11.83
C VAL A 566 12.20 -16.94 12.51
N ALA A 567 11.92 -18.15 11.99
CA ALA A 567 10.98 -19.10 12.61
C ALA A 567 11.38 -19.42 14.05
N ALA A 568 12.66 -19.76 14.29
CA ALA A 568 13.17 -20.04 15.63
C ALA A 568 13.05 -18.82 16.56
N ALA A 569 13.27 -17.60 16.04
CA ALA A 569 13.13 -16.38 16.83
C ALA A 569 11.69 -16.13 17.29
N VAL A 570 10.69 -16.37 16.43
CA VAL A 570 9.28 -16.08 16.73
C VAL A 570 8.52 -17.26 17.34
N ALA A 571 9.05 -18.50 17.24
CA ALA A 571 8.42 -19.72 17.75
C ALA A 571 7.88 -19.62 19.18
N PRO A 572 8.60 -19.04 20.17
CA PRO A 572 8.09 -18.91 21.53
C PRO A 572 6.83 -18.03 21.65
N VAL A 573 6.68 -17.08 20.73
CA VAL A 573 5.53 -16.16 20.69
C VAL A 573 4.36 -16.79 19.93
N MET A 574 4.69 -17.56 18.88
CA MET A 574 3.69 -18.20 18.01
C MET A 574 3.16 -19.50 18.61
N GLY A 575 3.84 -20.08 19.58
CA GLY A 575 3.50 -21.39 20.15
C GLY A 575 3.88 -22.54 19.22
N TRP A 576 4.89 -22.32 18.35
CA TRP A 576 5.35 -23.35 17.41
C TRP A 576 6.35 -24.29 18.07
N ASP A 577 6.13 -25.58 17.90
CA ASP A 577 7.14 -26.61 18.15
C ASP A 577 8.07 -26.79 16.94
N GLY A 578 9.00 -27.74 17.01
CA GLY A 578 9.94 -27.99 15.93
C GLY A 578 9.27 -28.39 14.61
N ALA A 579 8.19 -29.19 14.67
CA ALA A 579 7.47 -29.63 13.47
C ALA A 579 6.68 -28.48 12.83
N ALA A 580 6.05 -27.66 13.65
CA ALA A 580 5.37 -26.47 13.20
C ALA A 580 6.35 -25.46 12.56
N CYS A 581 7.55 -25.27 13.15
CA CYS A 581 8.57 -24.43 12.55
C CYS A 581 8.97 -24.90 11.15
N GLU A 582 9.24 -26.18 10.95
CA GLU A 582 9.59 -26.71 9.63
C GLU A 582 8.45 -26.57 8.61
N THR A 583 7.21 -26.77 9.03
CA THR A 583 6.02 -26.57 8.20
C THR A 583 5.92 -25.10 7.76
N GLU A 584 6.08 -24.17 8.69
CA GLU A 584 6.02 -22.74 8.40
C GLU A 584 7.18 -22.25 7.54
N VAL A 585 8.39 -22.80 7.73
CA VAL A 585 9.55 -22.53 6.86
C VAL A 585 9.26 -22.99 5.43
N ALA A 586 8.74 -24.23 5.25
CA ALA A 586 8.39 -24.74 3.93
C ALA A 586 7.31 -23.88 3.26
N ARG A 587 6.25 -23.50 4.01
CA ARG A 587 5.19 -22.60 3.54
C ARG A 587 5.75 -21.24 3.10
N ALA A 588 6.58 -20.63 3.94
CA ALA A 588 7.12 -19.30 3.68
C ALA A 588 8.07 -19.28 2.48
N LEU A 589 8.91 -20.30 2.34
CA LEU A 589 9.77 -20.44 1.17
C LEU A 589 8.95 -20.66 -0.11
N ALA A 590 7.91 -21.48 -0.06
CA ALA A 590 7.00 -21.64 -1.19
C ALA A 590 6.30 -20.31 -1.56
N ALA A 591 5.90 -19.50 -0.59
CA ALA A 591 5.31 -18.18 -0.84
C ALA A 591 6.30 -17.18 -1.46
N VAL A 592 7.56 -17.17 -0.99
CA VAL A 592 8.64 -16.36 -1.59
C VAL A 592 8.93 -16.83 -3.01
N HIS A 593 8.99 -18.15 -3.27
CA HIS A 593 9.21 -18.72 -4.60
C HIS A 593 8.02 -18.55 -5.54
N ALA A 594 6.79 -18.56 -5.04
CA ALA A 594 5.62 -18.25 -5.86
C ALA A 594 5.67 -16.81 -6.42
N ALA A 595 6.29 -15.91 -5.67
CA ALA A 595 6.66 -14.59 -6.18
C ALA A 595 7.87 -14.65 -7.15
N ASP A 596 8.78 -15.64 -6.99
CA ASP A 596 9.97 -15.86 -7.82
C ASP A 596 10.10 -17.35 -8.26
N PRO A 597 9.50 -17.76 -9.39
CA PRO A 597 9.50 -19.15 -9.85
C PRO A 597 10.85 -19.72 -10.33
N VAL A 598 11.92 -18.92 -10.39
CA VAL A 598 13.24 -19.35 -10.90
C VAL A 598 14.11 -20.03 -9.84
N THR A 599 13.83 -19.85 -8.57
CA THR A 599 14.61 -20.42 -7.47
C THR A 599 14.03 -21.73 -6.91
N ALA A 600 13.07 -22.34 -7.61
CA ALA A 600 12.64 -23.70 -7.26
C ALA A 600 13.75 -24.71 -7.57
N PRO A 601 14.12 -25.60 -6.63
CA PRO A 601 15.19 -26.58 -6.82
C PRO A 601 14.86 -27.62 -7.88
#